data_2c8d3697e992833d5c7ed014985d1176
#
_entry.id   2c8d3697e992833d5c7ed014985d1176
#
_cell.length_a   1.000
_cell.length_b   1.000
_cell.length_c   1.000
_cell.angle_alpha   90.00
_cell.angle_beta   90.00
_cell.angle_gamma   90.00
#
_symmetry.space_group_name_H-M   'P 1'
#
loop_
_entity.id
_entity.type
_entity.pdbx_description
1 polymer ?
#
loop_
_entity_poly.entity_id
_entity_poly.type
_entity_poly.pdbx_seq_one_letter_code
_entity_poly.pdbx_strand_id
1 'polypeptide(L)'
;MDQFTENATPLGLYDPQFEHDACGIGAVVDIKGRKSHQTVSDALSIVERLEHRAGKDAEGKTGDGVGIMLQISHKFFSKVADELNISLGNEREYGVGMFFFPQNEHLRAQAMKLFELVTRKEGLEFLAWRRVPVDPDAVGQKARDCMPSIWQCFIKKPARVSKGIDFDRRLYIIRRVFEQASNGTYVPSLSSRTIVYKGMFLVHDLRLFYLDLQDEDYESAIGMVHSRFSTNTNPSWMRAHPNRFILHNGEINTIKGNTDAMLAREESIESPILQDDMNKILPIINTSGSDSAMLDLSLIHISEPTRHLRIS
;
A
#
# COMPACT_ATOMS: atom_id res chain seq x y z
N MET A 1 8.09 12.29 -24.38
CA MET A 1 8.43 12.95 -23.12
C MET A 1 9.20 14.24 -23.35
N ASP A 2 9.00 15.05 -24.32
CA ASP A 2 9.89 16.20 -24.60
C ASP A 2 9.26 17.36 -25.37
N GLN A 3 7.93 17.52 -25.31
CA GLN A 3 7.29 18.66 -25.96
C GLN A 3 7.12 19.91 -25.06
N PHE A 4 7.40 19.80 -23.75
CA PHE A 4 7.27 20.93 -22.83
C PHE A 4 8.58 21.65 -22.53
N THR A 5 9.73 21.08 -22.82
CA THR A 5 11.06 21.65 -22.54
C THR A 5 11.73 22.30 -23.76
N GLU A 6 11.26 22.03 -24.97
CA GLU A 6 11.94 22.49 -26.22
C GLU A 6 11.88 24.02 -26.47
N ASN A 7 11.09 24.79 -25.68
CA ASN A 7 10.96 26.24 -25.92
C ASN A 7 11.27 27.12 -24.70
N ALA A 8 11.84 26.58 -23.62
CA ALA A 8 12.22 27.42 -22.49
C ALA A 8 13.57 28.08 -22.76
N THR A 9 13.59 29.40 -22.91
CA THR A 9 14.83 30.18 -23.04
C THR A 9 15.52 30.24 -21.68
N PRO A 10 16.86 30.03 -21.62
CA PRO A 10 17.61 30.21 -20.39
C PRO A 10 17.37 31.60 -19.81
N LEU A 11 17.00 31.69 -18.54
CA LEU A 11 16.74 32.95 -17.85
C LEU A 11 17.70 33.08 -16.64
N GLY A 12 18.69 33.93 -16.77
CA GLY A 12 19.73 34.10 -15.74
C GLY A 12 20.61 32.87 -15.61
N LEU A 13 20.67 32.29 -14.40
CA LEU A 13 21.44 31.06 -14.12
C LEU A 13 20.63 29.77 -14.34
N TYR A 14 19.37 29.87 -14.70
CA TYR A 14 18.52 28.73 -15.01
C TYR A 14 18.71 28.30 -16.48
N ASP A 15 19.00 27.04 -16.67
CA ASP A 15 19.09 26.43 -18.00
C ASP A 15 18.22 25.17 -18.02
N PRO A 16 17.17 25.13 -18.86
CA PRO A 16 16.24 24.01 -18.95
C PRO A 16 16.88 22.67 -19.28
N GLN A 17 18.06 22.66 -19.93
CA GLN A 17 18.76 21.41 -20.24
C GLN A 17 19.24 20.64 -19.00
N PHE A 18 19.37 21.34 -17.86
CA PHE A 18 19.74 20.74 -16.58
C PHE A 18 18.53 20.45 -15.68
N GLU A 19 17.31 20.69 -16.18
CA GLU A 19 16.10 20.34 -15.46
C GLU A 19 15.95 18.83 -15.37
N HIS A 20 15.93 18.30 -14.15
CA HIS A 20 15.76 16.89 -13.88
C HIS A 20 14.70 16.69 -12.81
N ASP A 21 13.83 15.71 -13.02
CA ASP A 21 12.84 15.31 -12.02
C ASP A 21 13.51 14.97 -10.69
N ALA A 22 13.08 15.65 -9.63
CA ALA A 22 13.53 15.40 -8.26
C ALA A 22 12.67 14.34 -7.55
N CYS A 23 11.66 13.79 -8.18
CA CYS A 23 10.68 12.87 -7.60
C CYS A 23 11.00 11.41 -7.93
N GLY A 24 10.72 10.50 -6.98
CA GLY A 24 10.83 9.05 -7.17
C GLY A 24 9.47 8.38 -7.46
N ILE A 25 8.46 9.14 -7.90
CA ILE A 25 7.09 8.68 -8.12
C ILE A 25 6.82 8.53 -9.62
N GLY A 26 6.07 7.48 -9.98
CA GLY A 26 5.53 7.30 -11.32
C GLY A 26 4.10 6.78 -11.28
N ALA A 27 3.33 7.06 -12.32
CA ALA A 27 1.97 6.56 -12.48
C ALA A 27 1.64 6.28 -13.93
N VAL A 28 0.91 5.20 -14.16
CA VAL A 28 0.29 4.84 -15.44
C VAL A 28 -1.19 4.64 -15.23
N VAL A 29 -2.01 5.24 -16.10
CA VAL A 29 -3.47 5.16 -16.01
C VAL A 29 -4.07 4.97 -17.39
N ASP A 30 -4.87 3.93 -17.59
CA ASP A 30 -5.78 3.86 -18.74
C ASP A 30 -7.02 4.71 -18.44
N ILE A 31 -7.18 5.83 -19.15
CA ILE A 31 -8.27 6.81 -18.93
C ILE A 31 -9.66 6.17 -19.15
N LYS A 32 -9.73 5.13 -19.96
CA LYS A 32 -10.98 4.39 -20.23
C LYS A 32 -11.24 3.28 -19.21
N GLY A 33 -10.33 3.06 -18.25
CA GLY A 33 -10.45 2.06 -17.21
C GLY A 33 -10.25 0.61 -17.69
N ARG A 34 -9.65 0.40 -18.87
CA ARG A 34 -9.37 -0.94 -19.39
C ARG A 34 -8.20 -1.53 -18.65
N LYS A 35 -8.40 -2.67 -18.04
CA LYS A 35 -7.36 -3.39 -17.32
C LYS A 35 -6.49 -4.17 -18.30
N SER A 36 -5.19 -4.18 -18.08
CA SER A 36 -4.23 -4.98 -18.83
C SER A 36 -2.98 -5.26 -18.00
N HIS A 37 -2.29 -6.36 -18.30
CA HIS A 37 -0.96 -6.63 -17.76
C HIS A 37 0.07 -5.61 -18.26
N GLN A 38 -0.14 -5.05 -19.45
CA GLN A 38 0.73 -4.00 -20.00
C GLN A 38 0.83 -2.78 -19.06
N THR A 39 -0.29 -2.35 -18.45
CA THR A 39 -0.29 -1.26 -17.45
C THR A 39 0.59 -1.60 -16.24
N VAL A 40 0.59 -2.86 -15.79
CA VAL A 40 1.47 -3.32 -14.69
C VAL A 40 2.93 -3.29 -15.13
N SER A 41 3.22 -3.82 -16.30
CA SER A 41 4.57 -3.84 -16.88
C SER A 41 5.12 -2.44 -17.14
N ASP A 42 4.30 -1.51 -17.63
CA ASP A 42 4.68 -0.11 -17.85
C ASP A 42 5.00 0.60 -16.53
N ALA A 43 4.18 0.39 -15.49
CA ALA A 43 4.43 0.95 -14.17
C ALA A 43 5.75 0.42 -13.57
N LEU A 44 6.02 -0.88 -13.68
CA LEU A 44 7.29 -1.48 -13.26
C LEU A 44 8.46 -0.91 -14.07
N SER A 45 8.31 -0.73 -15.37
CA SER A 45 9.34 -0.12 -16.23
C SER A 45 9.64 1.35 -15.87
N ILE A 46 8.62 2.09 -15.41
CA ILE A 46 8.82 3.46 -14.90
C ILE A 46 9.71 3.42 -13.66
N VAL A 47 9.41 2.57 -12.67
CA VAL A 47 10.22 2.53 -11.45
C VAL A 47 11.65 2.07 -11.71
N GLU A 48 11.86 1.15 -12.64
CA GLU A 48 13.17 0.71 -13.07
C GLU A 48 14.01 1.87 -13.66
N ARG A 49 13.38 2.76 -14.44
CA ARG A 49 14.01 3.97 -15.00
C ARG A 49 14.29 5.06 -13.96
N LEU A 50 13.68 4.99 -12.80
CA LEU A 50 13.93 5.90 -11.67
C LEU A 50 15.14 5.48 -10.81
N GLU A 51 16.02 4.62 -11.31
CA GLU A 51 17.21 4.13 -10.57
C GLU A 51 18.09 5.27 -10.05
N HIS A 52 18.25 6.34 -10.82
CA HIS A 52 19.01 7.54 -10.41
C HIS A 52 18.40 8.27 -9.20
N ARG A 53 17.16 7.95 -8.82
CA ARG A 53 16.45 8.49 -7.65
C ARG A 53 16.37 7.51 -6.48
N ALA A 54 16.74 6.24 -6.69
CA ALA A 54 16.71 5.20 -5.69
C ALA A 54 17.93 5.28 -4.76
N GLY A 55 17.69 5.09 -3.46
CA GLY A 55 18.78 4.89 -2.50
C GLY A 55 19.29 3.46 -2.54
N LYS A 56 20.59 3.30 -2.35
CA LYS A 56 21.28 2.01 -2.29
C LYS A 56 22.16 1.96 -1.05
N ASP A 57 22.35 0.78 -0.49
CA ASP A 57 23.31 0.57 0.58
C ASP A 57 24.76 0.69 0.07
N ALA A 58 25.74 0.68 0.98
CA ALA A 58 27.15 0.82 0.64
C ALA A 58 27.66 -0.31 -0.28
N GLU A 59 27.02 -1.47 -0.28
CA GLU A 59 27.37 -2.61 -1.14
C GLU A 59 26.66 -2.56 -2.50
N GLY A 60 25.71 -1.65 -2.67
CA GLY A 60 24.89 -1.50 -3.88
C GLY A 60 23.93 -2.66 -4.15
N LYS A 61 23.66 -3.50 -3.14
CA LYS A 61 22.86 -4.73 -3.27
C LYS A 61 21.48 -4.66 -2.59
N THR A 62 21.31 -3.72 -1.67
CA THR A 62 20.05 -3.53 -0.96
C THR A 62 19.55 -2.13 -1.23
N GLY A 63 18.31 -2.00 -1.70
CA GLY A 63 17.67 -0.72 -1.90
C GLY A 63 16.98 -0.21 -0.64
N ASP A 64 16.76 1.09 -0.57
CA ASP A 64 16.10 1.75 0.55
C ASP A 64 14.60 1.49 0.61
N GLY A 65 13.99 1.16 -0.53
CA GLY A 65 12.59 0.81 -0.61
C GLY A 65 11.97 1.15 -1.95
N VAL A 66 11.25 0.18 -2.50
CA VAL A 66 10.51 0.31 -3.76
C VAL A 66 9.15 -0.36 -3.60
N GLY A 67 8.16 0.11 -4.35
CA GLY A 67 6.88 -0.57 -4.38
C GLY A 67 5.94 -0.06 -5.46
N ILE A 68 4.86 -0.81 -5.61
CA ILE A 68 3.79 -0.57 -6.58
C ILE A 68 2.43 -0.73 -5.90
N MET A 69 1.51 0.17 -6.22
CA MET A 69 0.10 0.06 -5.91
C MET A 69 -0.67 -0.22 -7.21
N LEU A 70 -1.48 -1.25 -7.18
CA LEU A 70 -2.27 -1.73 -8.31
C LEU A 70 -3.74 -1.89 -7.90
N GLN A 71 -4.63 -2.00 -8.86
CA GLN A 71 -5.96 -2.54 -8.60
C GLN A 71 -5.87 -4.04 -8.31
N ILE A 72 -6.81 -4.53 -7.50
CA ILE A 72 -6.99 -5.97 -7.31
C ILE A 72 -7.45 -6.57 -8.65
N SER A 73 -6.60 -7.43 -9.23
CA SER A 73 -6.92 -8.14 -10.47
C SER A 73 -7.87 -9.29 -10.18
N HIS A 74 -9.14 -9.13 -10.58
CA HIS A 74 -10.13 -10.20 -10.38
C HIS A 74 -9.78 -11.46 -11.18
N LYS A 75 -9.22 -11.31 -12.38
CA LYS A 75 -8.77 -12.41 -13.22
C LYS A 75 -7.68 -13.24 -12.52
N PHE A 76 -6.64 -12.58 -12.04
CA PHE A 76 -5.54 -13.22 -11.31
C PHE A 76 -6.01 -13.87 -10.00
N PHE A 77 -6.76 -13.13 -9.16
CA PHE A 77 -7.20 -13.66 -7.87
C PHE A 77 -8.28 -14.74 -7.98
N SER A 78 -9.04 -14.80 -9.08
CA SER A 78 -9.92 -15.94 -9.34
C SER A 78 -9.13 -17.23 -9.55
N LYS A 79 -8.02 -17.17 -10.31
CA LYS A 79 -7.10 -18.30 -10.48
C LYS A 79 -6.50 -18.74 -9.13
N VAL A 80 -6.06 -17.77 -8.31
CA VAL A 80 -5.57 -18.05 -6.96
C VAL A 80 -6.65 -18.67 -6.06
N ALA A 81 -7.90 -18.23 -6.20
CA ALA A 81 -9.02 -18.77 -5.44
C ALA A 81 -9.33 -20.23 -5.79
N ASP A 82 -9.23 -20.58 -7.07
CA ASP A 82 -9.37 -21.96 -7.53
C ASP A 82 -8.28 -22.87 -6.94
N GLU A 83 -7.02 -22.38 -6.88
CA GLU A 83 -5.91 -23.10 -6.24
C GLU A 83 -6.13 -23.31 -4.72
N LEU A 84 -6.75 -22.33 -4.05
CA LEU A 84 -7.07 -22.38 -2.62
C LEU A 84 -8.40 -23.09 -2.30
N ASN A 85 -9.16 -23.49 -3.31
CA ASN A 85 -10.51 -24.05 -3.18
C ASN A 85 -11.46 -23.14 -2.39
N ILE A 86 -11.42 -21.81 -2.66
CA ILE A 86 -12.32 -20.81 -2.07
C ILE A 86 -13.14 -20.10 -3.15
N SER A 87 -14.28 -19.53 -2.75
CA SER A 87 -15.14 -18.75 -3.64
C SER A 87 -15.09 -17.28 -3.26
N LEU A 88 -14.51 -16.43 -4.14
CA LEU A 88 -14.43 -15.00 -3.95
C LEU A 88 -15.73 -14.25 -4.24
N GLY A 89 -16.58 -14.79 -5.13
CA GLY A 89 -17.72 -14.08 -5.70
C GLY A 89 -17.28 -13.13 -6.82
N ASN A 90 -18.06 -12.08 -7.06
CA ASN A 90 -17.79 -11.14 -8.14
C ASN A 90 -16.71 -10.12 -7.75
N GLU A 91 -16.21 -9.41 -8.76
CA GLU A 91 -15.28 -8.29 -8.54
C GLU A 91 -15.86 -7.27 -7.54
N ARG A 92 -15.02 -6.85 -6.59
CA ARG A 92 -15.35 -5.94 -5.45
C ARG A 92 -16.35 -6.50 -4.43
N GLU A 93 -16.63 -7.82 -4.46
CA GLU A 93 -17.38 -8.51 -3.43
C GLU A 93 -16.49 -9.25 -2.43
N TYR A 94 -15.20 -9.07 -2.57
CA TYR A 94 -14.18 -9.56 -1.64
C TYR A 94 -13.10 -8.50 -1.41
N GLY A 95 -12.44 -8.58 -0.28
CA GLY A 95 -11.26 -7.80 0.05
C GLY A 95 -10.00 -8.65 0.02
N VAL A 96 -8.90 -8.05 -0.41
CA VAL A 96 -7.57 -8.65 -0.34
C VAL A 96 -6.71 -7.83 0.61
N GLY A 97 -6.10 -8.50 1.58
CA GLY A 97 -5.11 -7.90 2.48
C GLY A 97 -3.71 -8.38 2.17
N MET A 98 -2.73 -7.47 2.23
CA MET A 98 -1.31 -7.80 2.23
C MET A 98 -0.77 -7.65 3.65
N PHE A 99 0.00 -8.62 4.12
CA PHE A 99 0.51 -8.67 5.49
C PHE A 99 2.00 -8.97 5.52
N PHE A 100 2.70 -8.24 6.36
CA PHE A 100 4.09 -8.48 6.75
C PHE A 100 4.10 -9.00 8.19
N PHE A 101 4.19 -10.31 8.33
CA PHE A 101 4.25 -11.00 9.62
C PHE A 101 5.68 -11.21 10.09
N PRO A 102 5.90 -11.42 11.40
CA PRO A 102 7.18 -11.91 11.93
C PRO A 102 7.58 -13.23 11.29
N GLN A 103 8.88 -13.46 11.15
CA GLN A 103 9.41 -14.75 10.71
C GLN A 103 9.17 -15.87 11.73
N ASN A 104 9.10 -15.53 13.01
CA ASN A 104 8.77 -16.50 14.06
C ASN A 104 7.38 -17.11 13.84
N GLU A 105 7.31 -18.42 13.66
CA GLU A 105 6.07 -19.13 13.32
C GLU A 105 5.00 -19.03 14.39
N HIS A 106 5.38 -19.04 15.66
CA HIS A 106 4.43 -18.94 16.76
C HIS A 106 3.76 -17.56 16.82
N LEU A 107 4.57 -16.50 16.73
CA LEU A 107 4.06 -15.12 16.68
C LEU A 107 3.20 -14.88 15.45
N ARG A 108 3.61 -15.41 14.31
CA ARG A 108 2.83 -15.33 13.07
C ARG A 108 1.47 -16.03 13.21
N ALA A 109 1.46 -17.26 13.72
CA ALA A 109 0.22 -18.02 13.91
C ALA A 109 -0.74 -17.33 14.88
N GLN A 110 -0.23 -16.72 15.96
CA GLN A 110 -1.04 -15.93 16.89
C GLN A 110 -1.64 -14.71 16.20
N ALA A 111 -0.85 -13.96 15.42
CA ALA A 111 -1.32 -12.78 14.71
C ALA A 111 -2.37 -13.15 13.64
N MET A 112 -2.16 -14.23 12.89
CA MET A 112 -3.14 -14.73 11.91
C MET A 112 -4.47 -15.08 12.60
N LYS A 113 -4.42 -15.82 13.69
CA LYS A 113 -5.63 -16.19 14.45
C LYS A 113 -6.34 -14.98 15.04
N LEU A 114 -5.58 -14.00 15.53
CA LEU A 114 -6.14 -12.74 16.02
C LEU A 114 -6.89 -12.01 14.89
N PHE A 115 -6.30 -11.90 13.70
CA PHE A 115 -6.94 -11.27 12.57
C PHE A 115 -8.24 -11.97 12.14
N GLU A 116 -8.23 -13.30 12.10
CA GLU A 116 -9.45 -14.09 11.83
C GLU A 116 -10.55 -13.85 12.86
N LEU A 117 -10.18 -13.79 14.14
CA LEU A 117 -11.12 -13.49 15.22
C LEU A 117 -11.72 -12.07 15.08
N VAL A 118 -10.88 -11.08 14.83
CA VAL A 118 -11.31 -9.69 14.60
C VAL A 118 -12.25 -9.64 13.39
N THR A 119 -11.90 -10.27 12.28
CA THR A 119 -12.73 -10.32 11.07
C THR A 119 -14.11 -10.88 11.33
N ARG A 120 -14.19 -12.02 12.05
CA ARG A 120 -15.47 -12.65 12.42
C ARG A 120 -16.27 -11.80 13.42
N LYS A 121 -15.60 -11.18 14.39
CA LYS A 121 -16.25 -10.32 15.40
C LYS A 121 -16.89 -9.09 14.75
N GLU A 122 -16.26 -8.53 13.72
CA GLU A 122 -16.80 -7.42 12.93
C GLU A 122 -17.84 -7.88 11.88
N GLY A 123 -18.18 -9.15 11.87
CA GLY A 123 -19.26 -9.73 11.07
C GLY A 123 -18.93 -9.93 9.61
N LEU A 124 -17.64 -10.10 9.27
CA LEU A 124 -17.19 -10.48 7.95
C LEU A 124 -16.74 -11.95 7.92
N GLU A 125 -16.72 -12.52 6.73
CA GLU A 125 -16.30 -13.90 6.49
C GLU A 125 -14.84 -13.92 6.03
N PHE A 126 -13.97 -14.49 6.87
CA PHE A 126 -12.61 -14.80 6.49
C PHE A 126 -12.58 -16.07 5.63
N LEU A 127 -11.96 -16.01 4.44
CA LEU A 127 -11.92 -17.12 3.51
C LEU A 127 -10.65 -17.96 3.64
N ALA A 128 -9.49 -17.32 3.46
CA ALA A 128 -8.21 -18.02 3.46
C ALA A 128 -7.01 -17.10 3.67
N TRP A 129 -5.90 -17.71 4.08
CA TRP A 129 -4.55 -17.16 3.95
C TRP A 129 -3.84 -17.75 2.74
N ARG A 130 -3.05 -16.92 2.07
CA ARG A 130 -2.13 -17.30 1.00
C ARG A 130 -0.74 -16.80 1.33
N ARG A 131 0.25 -17.67 1.32
CA ARG A 131 1.64 -17.21 1.32
C ARG A 131 1.95 -16.61 -0.04
N VAL A 132 2.44 -15.37 -0.08
CA VAL A 132 2.78 -14.73 -1.36
C VAL A 132 4.02 -15.41 -1.95
N PRO A 133 3.97 -15.84 -3.22
CA PRO A 133 5.15 -16.38 -3.89
C PRO A 133 6.18 -15.29 -4.11
N VAL A 134 7.37 -15.49 -3.55
CA VAL A 134 8.48 -14.53 -3.66
C VAL A 134 9.79 -15.28 -3.93
N ASP A 135 10.72 -14.61 -4.62
CA ASP A 135 12.08 -15.04 -4.79
C ASP A 135 13.01 -14.28 -3.84
N PRO A 136 13.44 -14.89 -2.70
CA PRO A 136 14.32 -14.24 -1.75
C PRO A 136 15.73 -13.95 -2.30
N ASP A 137 16.15 -14.64 -3.37
CA ASP A 137 17.48 -14.45 -3.95
C ASP A 137 17.55 -13.19 -4.82
N ALA A 138 16.40 -12.62 -5.18
CA ALA A 138 16.32 -11.36 -5.90
C ALA A 138 16.73 -10.14 -5.05
N VAL A 139 16.93 -10.27 -3.73
CA VAL A 139 17.24 -9.14 -2.84
C VAL A 139 18.57 -9.31 -2.11
N GLY A 140 19.20 -8.19 -1.74
CA GLY A 140 20.44 -8.17 -0.98
C GLY A 140 20.32 -8.76 0.42
N GLN A 141 21.46 -9.15 1.01
CA GLN A 141 21.50 -9.85 2.31
C GLN A 141 20.83 -9.03 3.44
N LYS A 142 21.07 -7.73 3.50
CA LYS A 142 20.47 -6.86 4.54
C LYS A 142 18.94 -6.84 4.46
N ALA A 143 18.37 -6.79 3.25
CA ALA A 143 16.92 -6.85 3.06
C ALA A 143 16.38 -8.23 3.46
N ARG A 144 17.12 -9.29 3.16
CA ARG A 144 16.80 -10.68 3.48
C ARG A 144 16.80 -10.95 4.98
N ASP A 145 17.79 -10.42 5.71
CA ASP A 145 17.94 -10.60 7.17
C ASP A 145 16.75 -10.01 7.96
N CYS A 146 16.13 -8.94 7.44
CA CYS A 146 14.97 -8.31 8.05
C CYS A 146 13.67 -8.52 7.27
N MET A 147 13.65 -9.45 6.30
CA MET A 147 12.49 -9.74 5.47
C MET A 147 11.33 -10.27 6.33
N PRO A 148 10.13 -9.72 6.22
CA PRO A 148 8.95 -10.27 6.87
C PRO A 148 8.48 -11.56 6.18
N SER A 149 7.67 -12.34 6.87
CA SER A 149 6.87 -13.39 6.22
C SER A 149 5.67 -12.74 5.53
N ILE A 150 5.59 -12.83 4.19
CA ILE A 150 4.63 -12.09 3.37
C ILE A 150 3.44 -12.97 3.03
N TRP A 151 2.24 -12.49 3.39
CA TRP A 151 1.00 -13.22 3.22
C TRP A 151 -0.12 -12.33 2.68
N GLN A 152 -1.07 -12.95 2.03
CA GLN A 152 -2.34 -12.37 1.63
C GLN A 152 -3.49 -13.03 2.38
N CYS A 153 -4.54 -12.26 2.65
CA CYS A 153 -5.81 -12.80 3.14
C CYS A 153 -6.94 -12.43 2.18
N PHE A 154 -7.97 -13.25 2.21
CA PHE A 154 -9.20 -13.03 1.46
C PHE A 154 -10.39 -12.95 2.42
N ILE A 155 -11.20 -11.90 2.25
CA ILE A 155 -12.38 -11.61 3.09
C ILE A 155 -13.57 -11.43 2.17
N LYS A 156 -14.64 -12.16 2.41
CA LYS A 156 -15.88 -12.04 1.64
C LYS A 156 -16.75 -10.92 2.19
N LYS A 157 -17.35 -10.18 1.28
CA LYS A 157 -18.33 -9.14 1.59
C LYS A 157 -19.63 -9.78 2.07
N PRO A 158 -20.15 -9.42 3.26
CA PRO A 158 -21.47 -9.87 3.69
C PRO A 158 -22.59 -9.35 2.78
N ALA A 159 -23.64 -10.12 2.60
CA ALA A 159 -24.78 -9.71 1.76
C ALA A 159 -25.44 -8.39 2.21
N ARG A 160 -25.42 -8.12 3.54
CA ARG A 160 -25.97 -6.90 4.15
C ARG A 160 -25.16 -5.63 3.91
N VAL A 161 -23.91 -5.75 3.44
CA VAL A 161 -23.00 -4.62 3.20
C VAL A 161 -22.95 -4.31 1.72
N SER A 162 -23.15 -3.05 1.33
CA SER A 162 -23.03 -2.62 -0.05
C SER A 162 -21.57 -2.74 -0.53
N LYS A 163 -21.37 -3.09 -1.81
CA LYS A 163 -20.03 -3.06 -2.40
C LYS A 163 -19.54 -1.62 -2.54
N GLY A 164 -18.21 -1.46 -2.57
CA GLY A 164 -17.57 -0.16 -2.67
C GLY A 164 -17.21 0.39 -1.30
N ILE A 165 -17.47 1.68 -1.05
CA ILE A 165 -16.99 2.40 0.13
C ILE A 165 -17.50 1.79 1.46
N ASP A 166 -18.70 1.24 1.49
CA ASP A 166 -19.26 0.65 2.71
C ASP A 166 -18.51 -0.62 3.11
N PHE A 167 -18.11 -1.43 2.13
CA PHE A 167 -17.28 -2.60 2.38
C PHE A 167 -15.85 -2.21 2.75
N ASP A 168 -15.25 -1.24 2.05
CA ASP A 168 -13.90 -0.74 2.38
C ASP A 168 -13.85 -0.13 3.80
N ARG A 169 -14.91 0.52 4.29
CA ARG A 169 -15.02 0.98 5.69
C ARG A 169 -14.95 -0.18 6.69
N ARG A 170 -15.63 -1.30 6.40
CA ARG A 170 -15.53 -2.48 7.25
C ARG A 170 -14.12 -3.07 7.28
N LEU A 171 -13.48 -3.14 6.11
CA LEU A 171 -12.08 -3.57 6.02
C LEU A 171 -11.14 -2.61 6.78
N TYR A 172 -11.38 -1.30 6.71
CA TYR A 172 -10.65 -0.30 7.48
C TYR A 172 -10.78 -0.51 9.00
N ILE A 173 -12.00 -0.71 9.51
CA ILE A 173 -12.23 -0.96 10.94
C ILE A 173 -11.47 -2.21 11.38
N ILE A 174 -11.60 -3.33 10.65
CA ILE A 174 -10.88 -4.57 10.96
C ILE A 174 -9.38 -4.33 11.02
N ARG A 175 -8.82 -3.62 10.04
CA ARG A 175 -7.40 -3.31 10.01
C ARG A 175 -6.98 -2.51 11.24
N ARG A 176 -7.73 -1.48 11.62
CA ARG A 176 -7.40 -0.64 12.78
C ARG A 176 -7.46 -1.42 14.09
N VAL A 177 -8.52 -2.20 14.31
CA VAL A 177 -8.64 -3.06 15.49
C VAL A 177 -7.49 -4.06 15.56
N PHE A 178 -7.15 -4.67 14.44
CA PHE A 178 -6.03 -5.61 14.37
C PHE A 178 -4.67 -4.95 14.63
N GLU A 179 -4.39 -3.81 13.99
CA GLU A 179 -3.12 -3.08 14.15
C GLU A 179 -2.89 -2.64 15.60
N GLN A 180 -3.95 -2.29 16.34
CA GLN A 180 -3.86 -1.91 17.76
C GLN A 180 -3.60 -3.13 18.67
N ALA A 181 -4.09 -4.29 18.31
CA ALA A 181 -4.00 -5.50 19.12
C ALA A 181 -2.80 -6.39 18.77
N SER A 182 -2.15 -6.16 17.62
CA SER A 182 -1.05 -6.97 17.10
C SER A 182 0.28 -6.26 17.21
N ASN A 183 1.29 -6.95 17.76
CA ASN A 183 2.66 -6.50 17.78
C ASN A 183 3.49 -7.16 16.67
N GLY A 184 4.35 -6.37 15.99
CA GLY A 184 5.30 -6.89 15.00
C GLY A 184 4.69 -7.28 13.66
N THR A 185 3.41 -6.98 13.43
CA THR A 185 2.73 -7.19 12.14
C THR A 185 2.42 -5.84 11.51
N TYR A 186 2.66 -5.72 10.21
CA TYR A 186 2.32 -4.55 9.42
C TYR A 186 1.38 -4.94 8.28
N VAL A 187 0.38 -4.10 8.01
CA VAL A 187 -0.61 -4.32 6.94
C VAL A 187 -0.39 -3.29 5.82
N PRO A 188 0.39 -3.63 4.77
CA PRO A 188 0.60 -2.75 3.62
C PRO A 188 -0.68 -2.28 2.95
N SER A 189 -1.65 -3.18 2.81
CA SER A 189 -2.98 -2.85 2.27
C SER A 189 -4.03 -3.83 2.76
N LEU A 190 -5.28 -3.37 2.86
CA LEU A 190 -6.49 -4.19 3.05
C LEU A 190 -7.64 -3.43 2.41
N SER A 191 -8.08 -3.85 1.24
CA SER A 191 -9.07 -3.14 0.43
C SER A 191 -9.83 -4.09 -0.49
N SER A 192 -10.98 -3.64 -1.00
CA SER A 192 -11.69 -4.29 -2.10
C SER A 192 -11.29 -3.75 -3.48
N ARG A 193 -10.38 -2.77 -3.54
CA ARG A 193 -10.03 -2.05 -4.76
C ARG A 193 -8.56 -2.12 -5.14
N THR A 194 -7.67 -1.94 -4.17
CA THR A 194 -6.23 -1.78 -4.39
C THR A 194 -5.41 -2.70 -3.51
N ILE A 195 -4.21 -3.00 -3.99
CA ILE A 195 -3.22 -3.80 -3.26
C ILE A 195 -1.85 -3.16 -3.43
N VAL A 196 -1.00 -3.29 -2.41
CA VAL A 196 0.35 -2.73 -2.39
C VAL A 196 1.37 -3.86 -2.28
N TYR A 197 2.29 -3.91 -3.24
CA TYR A 197 3.51 -4.71 -3.21
C TYR A 197 4.69 -3.79 -2.97
N LYS A 198 5.46 -4.00 -1.92
CA LYS A 198 6.59 -3.15 -1.56
C LYS A 198 7.63 -3.87 -0.71
N GLY A 199 8.82 -3.30 -0.60
CA GLY A 199 9.88 -3.84 0.22
C GLY A 199 11.21 -3.09 0.08
N MET A 200 12.25 -3.61 0.70
CA MET A 200 13.61 -3.09 0.62
C MET A 200 14.31 -3.61 -0.64
N PHE A 201 13.94 -3.04 -1.78
CA PHE A 201 14.41 -3.45 -3.10
C PHE A 201 15.31 -2.40 -3.74
N LEU A 202 16.21 -2.87 -4.63
CA LEU A 202 16.62 -2.07 -5.78
C LEU A 202 15.44 -1.98 -6.75
N VAL A 203 15.43 -0.97 -7.62
CA VAL A 203 14.27 -0.73 -8.51
C VAL A 203 13.94 -1.90 -9.43
N HIS A 204 14.95 -2.70 -9.81
CA HIS A 204 14.78 -3.87 -10.67
C HIS A 204 14.31 -5.11 -9.91
N ASP A 205 14.50 -5.16 -8.58
CA ASP A 205 14.24 -6.35 -7.78
C ASP A 205 12.73 -6.55 -7.53
N LEU A 206 11.93 -5.49 -7.53
CA LEU A 206 10.49 -5.55 -7.24
C LEU A 206 9.77 -6.57 -8.14
N ARG A 207 10.05 -6.52 -9.46
CA ARG A 207 9.48 -7.45 -10.44
C ARG A 207 9.99 -8.88 -10.24
N LEU A 208 11.27 -9.02 -9.92
CA LEU A 208 11.90 -10.33 -9.74
C LEU A 208 11.45 -11.00 -8.43
N PHE A 209 11.30 -10.20 -7.38
CA PHE A 209 10.94 -10.69 -6.05
C PHE A 209 9.49 -11.17 -5.95
N TYR A 210 8.51 -10.36 -6.42
CA TYR A 210 7.10 -10.72 -6.37
C TYR A 210 6.67 -11.45 -7.63
N LEU A 211 6.56 -12.77 -7.58
CA LEU A 211 6.20 -13.59 -8.73
C LEU A 211 4.79 -13.30 -9.25
N ASP A 212 3.88 -12.84 -8.38
CA ASP A 212 2.55 -12.38 -8.76
C ASP A 212 2.57 -11.30 -9.86
N LEU A 213 3.57 -10.41 -9.83
CA LEU A 213 3.70 -9.30 -10.78
C LEU A 213 4.18 -9.73 -12.18
N GLN A 214 4.62 -10.98 -12.31
CA GLN A 214 5.06 -11.57 -13.58
C GLN A 214 3.93 -12.34 -14.28
N ASP A 215 2.82 -12.62 -13.57
CA ASP A 215 1.70 -13.37 -14.13
C ASP A 215 0.89 -12.49 -15.10
N GLU A 216 0.75 -12.94 -16.36
CA GLU A 216 0.04 -12.20 -17.41
C GLU A 216 -1.47 -11.98 -17.09
N ASP A 217 -2.04 -12.78 -16.20
CA ASP A 217 -3.40 -12.62 -15.70
C ASP A 217 -3.53 -11.50 -14.66
N TYR A 218 -2.38 -11.00 -14.16
CA TYR A 218 -2.39 -9.83 -13.27
C TYR A 218 -2.58 -8.55 -14.09
N GLU A 219 -3.82 -8.06 -14.14
CA GLU A 219 -4.22 -6.89 -14.92
C GLU A 219 -4.67 -5.73 -14.03
N SER A 220 -4.36 -4.51 -14.45
CA SER A 220 -4.77 -3.27 -13.80
C SER A 220 -4.99 -2.16 -14.82
N ALA A 221 -5.88 -1.20 -14.52
CA ALA A 221 -6.01 0.02 -15.30
C ALA A 221 -5.19 1.18 -14.70
N ILE A 222 -4.64 0.99 -13.50
CA ILE A 222 -3.84 2.00 -12.79
C ILE A 222 -2.65 1.30 -12.15
N GLY A 223 -1.44 1.80 -12.40
CA GLY A 223 -0.24 1.43 -11.67
C GLY A 223 0.44 2.68 -11.12
N MET A 224 0.71 2.71 -9.81
CA MET A 224 1.41 3.80 -9.15
C MET A 224 2.65 3.24 -8.46
N VAL A 225 3.81 3.82 -8.72
CA VAL A 225 5.10 3.32 -8.25
C VAL A 225 5.89 4.38 -7.49
N HIS A 226 6.77 3.92 -6.62
CA HIS A 226 7.72 4.77 -5.91
C HIS A 226 9.05 4.06 -5.76
N SER A 227 10.15 4.77 -6.03
CA SER A 227 11.52 4.24 -5.99
C SER A 227 12.28 4.57 -4.69
N ARG A 228 11.58 5.02 -3.64
CA ARG A 228 12.21 5.41 -2.37
C ARG A 228 11.34 5.02 -1.17
N PHE A 229 11.97 5.03 0.00
CA PHE A 229 11.29 5.03 1.31
C PHE A 229 11.12 6.46 1.83
N SER A 230 10.43 6.60 2.96
CA SER A 230 10.28 7.91 3.61
C SER A 230 11.64 8.44 4.09
N THR A 231 12.04 9.61 3.60
CA THR A 231 13.21 10.35 4.10
C THR A 231 13.10 10.63 5.60
N ASN A 232 14.21 10.93 6.26
CA ASN A 232 14.30 11.16 7.71
C ASN A 232 14.04 9.93 8.61
N THR A 233 13.99 8.72 8.03
CA THR A 233 13.85 7.46 8.79
C THR A 233 14.83 6.41 8.28
N ASN A 234 15.13 5.39 9.10
CA ASN A 234 15.90 4.25 8.64
C ASN A 234 15.07 3.42 7.65
N PRO A 235 15.67 2.93 6.54
CA PRO A 235 15.00 2.03 5.62
C PRO A 235 14.44 0.79 6.33
N SER A 236 13.23 0.39 5.93
CA SER A 236 12.63 -0.86 6.38
C SER A 236 11.55 -1.31 5.40
N TRP A 237 11.19 -2.60 5.43
CA TRP A 237 10.12 -3.15 4.63
C TRP A 237 8.79 -2.41 4.77
N MET A 238 8.47 -1.95 5.98
CA MET A 238 7.23 -1.22 6.28
C MET A 238 7.23 0.20 5.72
N ARG A 239 8.41 0.85 5.74
CA ARG A 239 8.56 2.27 5.36
C ARG A 239 8.76 2.50 3.87
N ALA A 240 8.96 1.43 3.09
CA ALA A 240 8.93 1.52 1.64
C ALA A 240 7.57 2.08 1.18
N HIS A 241 7.59 2.89 0.13
CA HIS A 241 6.38 3.39 -0.51
C HIS A 241 5.94 2.44 -1.65
N PRO A 242 4.65 2.46 -2.03
CA PRO A 242 3.53 3.29 -1.53
C PRO A 242 3.11 2.96 -0.11
N ASN A 243 2.47 3.94 0.55
CA ASN A 243 1.62 3.66 1.69
C ASN A 243 0.27 3.09 1.20
N ARG A 244 -0.77 3.06 2.05
CA ARG A 244 -2.05 2.45 1.72
C ARG A 244 -2.87 3.30 0.75
N PHE A 245 -2.71 4.62 0.83
CA PHE A 245 -3.51 5.61 0.11
C PHE A 245 -2.66 6.61 -0.67
N ILE A 246 -1.47 6.94 -0.20
CA ILE A 246 -0.60 7.95 -0.80
C ILE A 246 0.76 7.41 -1.23
N LEU A 247 1.30 8.12 -2.23
CA LEU A 247 2.72 8.09 -2.60
C LEU A 247 3.29 9.49 -2.32
N HIS A 248 4.40 9.56 -1.59
CA HIS A 248 5.01 10.83 -1.20
C HIS A 248 6.50 10.65 -0.92
N ASN A 249 7.33 11.61 -1.28
CA ASN A 249 8.78 11.52 -1.03
C ASN A 249 9.17 11.55 0.46
N GLY A 250 8.24 11.85 1.37
CA GLY A 250 8.43 11.71 2.81
C GLY A 250 8.83 12.97 3.55
N GLU A 251 9.10 14.07 2.87
CA GLU A 251 9.44 15.35 3.51
C GLU A 251 8.19 16.20 3.68
N ILE A 252 7.71 16.35 4.93
CA ILE A 252 6.53 17.14 5.26
C ILE A 252 6.88 18.07 6.42
N ASN A 253 7.28 19.29 6.10
CA ASN A 253 7.79 20.27 7.09
C ASN A 253 6.78 20.61 8.20
N THR A 254 5.50 20.46 7.94
CA THR A 254 4.42 20.78 8.89
C THR A 254 3.90 19.56 9.65
N ILE A 255 4.48 18.36 9.44
CA ILE A 255 3.88 17.11 9.93
C ILE A 255 3.68 17.09 11.44
N LYS A 256 4.61 17.64 12.22
CA LYS A 256 4.51 17.68 13.68
C LYS A 256 3.28 18.48 14.13
N GLY A 257 3.11 19.70 13.63
CA GLY A 257 1.95 20.52 13.96
C GLY A 257 0.64 19.92 13.46
N ASN A 258 0.64 19.28 12.28
CA ASN A 258 -0.52 18.59 11.74
C ASN A 258 -0.90 17.36 12.59
N THR A 259 0.10 16.62 13.08
CA THR A 259 -0.10 15.47 13.97
C THR A 259 -0.69 15.92 15.31
N ASP A 260 -0.12 16.97 15.92
CA ASP A 260 -0.61 17.52 17.19
C ASP A 260 -2.04 18.04 17.05
N ALA A 261 -2.34 18.74 15.96
CA ALA A 261 -3.70 19.21 15.65
C ALA A 261 -4.69 18.05 15.44
N MET A 262 -4.26 16.96 14.81
CA MET A 262 -5.10 15.78 14.61
C MET A 262 -5.35 15.02 15.91
N LEU A 263 -4.34 14.86 16.77
CA LEU A 263 -4.48 14.25 18.09
C LEU A 263 -5.44 15.07 18.97
N ALA A 264 -5.32 16.40 18.97
CA ALA A 264 -6.25 17.27 19.70
C ALA A 264 -7.68 17.15 19.15
N ARG A 265 -7.85 16.98 17.85
CA ARG A 265 -9.16 16.79 17.21
C ARG A 265 -9.77 15.43 17.54
N GLU A 266 -8.97 14.40 17.81
CA GLU A 266 -9.47 13.06 18.12
C GLU A 266 -10.39 13.02 19.33
N GLU A 267 -10.21 13.94 20.31
CA GLU A 267 -11.06 14.05 21.49
C GLU A 267 -12.52 14.45 21.18
N SER A 268 -12.72 15.16 20.07
CA SER A 268 -14.03 15.69 19.65
C SER A 268 -14.52 15.17 18.32
N ILE A 269 -13.81 14.18 17.73
CA ILE A 269 -14.13 13.70 16.41
C ILE A 269 -15.38 12.82 16.43
N GLU A 270 -16.37 13.18 15.63
CA GLU A 270 -17.58 12.41 15.45
C GLU A 270 -17.78 12.08 13.98
N SER A 271 -18.35 10.90 13.71
CA SER A 271 -18.74 10.49 12.38
C SER A 271 -20.12 9.86 12.40
N PRO A 272 -21.11 10.48 11.74
CA PRO A 272 -22.45 9.89 11.63
C PRO A 272 -22.47 8.53 10.94
N ILE A 273 -21.40 8.23 10.20
CA ILE A 273 -21.27 6.99 9.44
C ILE A 273 -20.63 5.87 10.26
N LEU A 274 -19.64 6.20 11.08
CA LEU A 274 -18.91 5.24 11.92
C LEU A 274 -19.57 5.04 13.27
N GLN A 275 -20.28 6.07 13.82
CA GLN A 275 -21.00 6.00 15.09
C GLN A 275 -20.20 5.26 16.18
N ASP A 276 -20.72 4.14 16.66
CA ASP A 276 -20.10 3.32 17.70
C ASP A 276 -18.74 2.72 17.31
N ASP A 277 -18.46 2.63 16.02
CA ASP A 277 -17.17 2.12 15.52
C ASP A 277 -16.03 3.14 15.65
N MET A 278 -16.31 4.43 15.96
CA MET A 278 -15.28 5.45 16.16
C MET A 278 -14.24 5.03 17.21
N ASN A 279 -14.68 4.51 18.34
CA ASN A 279 -13.78 4.08 19.42
C ASN A 279 -12.84 2.94 19.02
N LYS A 280 -13.18 2.18 17.98
CA LYS A 280 -12.36 1.06 17.48
C LYS A 280 -11.18 1.52 16.62
N ILE A 281 -11.26 2.71 16.03
CA ILE A 281 -10.25 3.22 15.10
C ILE A 281 -9.30 4.24 15.71
N LEU A 282 -9.62 4.75 16.91
CA LEU A 282 -8.75 5.68 17.64
C LEU A 282 -7.58 4.94 18.35
N PRO A 283 -6.38 5.53 18.43
CA PRO A 283 -5.99 6.76 17.78
C PRO A 283 -5.87 6.58 16.25
N ILE A 284 -6.18 7.63 15.50
CA ILE A 284 -6.11 7.61 14.03
C ILE A 284 -4.66 7.54 13.59
N ILE A 285 -3.82 8.40 14.17
CA ILE A 285 -2.41 8.54 13.79
C ILE A 285 -1.53 7.65 14.66
N ASN A 286 -0.58 6.98 14.01
CA ASN A 286 0.54 6.35 14.69
C ASN A 286 1.74 7.29 14.66
N THR A 287 2.02 7.93 15.80
CA THR A 287 3.11 8.92 15.95
C THR A 287 4.52 8.33 15.83
N SER A 288 4.67 7.00 15.85
CA SER A 288 5.94 6.31 15.59
C SER A 288 6.19 6.06 14.09
N GLY A 289 5.23 6.39 13.25
CA GLY A 289 5.32 6.27 11.80
C GLY A 289 6.23 7.33 11.18
N SER A 290 6.50 7.20 9.88
CA SER A 290 7.13 8.27 9.09
C SER A 290 6.13 9.38 8.79
N ASP A 291 6.62 10.55 8.37
CA ASP A 291 5.80 11.72 8.01
C ASP A 291 4.67 11.32 7.04
N SER A 292 5.03 10.65 5.96
CA SER A 292 4.07 10.18 4.97
C SER A 292 3.12 9.10 5.50
N ALA A 293 3.57 8.25 6.42
CA ALA A 293 2.69 7.25 7.04
C ALA A 293 1.65 7.89 7.97
N MET A 294 2.02 8.95 8.70
CA MET A 294 1.08 9.72 9.53
C MET A 294 0.05 10.46 8.66
N LEU A 295 0.49 11.07 7.54
CA LEU A 295 -0.41 11.71 6.59
C LEU A 295 -1.34 10.69 5.93
N ASP A 296 -0.82 9.51 5.53
CA ASP A 296 -1.60 8.41 4.95
C ASP A 296 -2.76 7.98 5.87
N LEU A 297 -2.49 7.82 7.16
CA LEU A 297 -3.52 7.47 8.14
C LEU A 297 -4.59 8.55 8.28
N SER A 298 -4.21 9.83 8.28
CA SER A 298 -5.15 10.94 8.31
C SER A 298 -6.04 10.96 7.07
N LEU A 299 -5.46 10.79 5.88
CA LEU A 299 -6.19 10.79 4.61
C LEU A 299 -7.14 9.60 4.49
N ILE A 300 -6.73 8.42 4.92
CA ILE A 300 -7.60 7.24 4.95
C ILE A 300 -8.82 7.50 5.84
N HIS A 301 -8.61 8.08 7.04
CA HIS A 301 -9.71 8.43 7.92
C HIS A 301 -10.68 9.42 7.29
N ILE A 302 -10.17 10.42 6.57
CA ILE A 302 -11.01 11.43 5.88
C ILE A 302 -11.74 10.81 4.68
N SER A 303 -11.07 9.96 3.90
CA SER A 303 -11.57 9.48 2.61
C SER A 303 -12.52 8.30 2.73
N GLU A 304 -12.22 7.35 3.62
CA GLU A 304 -13.03 6.13 3.76
C GLU A 304 -14.31 6.34 4.58
N PRO A 305 -14.34 7.16 5.68
CA PRO A 305 -15.54 7.40 6.44
C PRO A 305 -16.48 8.45 5.84
N THR A 306 -15.96 9.40 5.03
CA THR A 306 -16.76 10.51 4.54
C THR A 306 -17.24 10.32 3.11
N ARG A 307 -18.55 10.32 2.92
CA ARG A 307 -19.17 10.67 1.65
C ARG A 307 -18.90 12.16 1.41
N HIS A 308 -18.32 12.48 0.26
CA HIS A 308 -18.04 13.83 -0.21
C HIS A 308 -18.85 14.93 0.48
N LEU A 309 -18.23 15.67 1.39
CA LEU A 309 -18.61 17.06 1.57
C LEU A 309 -18.16 17.75 0.28
N ARG A 310 -19.12 18.13 -0.57
CA ARG A 310 -18.86 19.07 -1.64
C ARG A 310 -18.21 20.27 -0.99
N ILE A 311 -16.97 20.53 -1.35
CA ILE A 311 -16.37 21.84 -1.16
C ILE A 311 -17.14 22.75 -2.13
N SER A 312 -18.10 23.49 -1.60
CA SER A 312 -18.76 24.59 -2.30
C SER A 312 -17.83 25.79 -2.27
#